data_4f6469721541ea467c09a60e4e82b40a
#
_entry.id   4f6469721541ea467c09a60e4e82b40a
#
_cell.length_a   1.000
_cell.length_b   1.000
_cell.length_c   1.000
_cell.angle_alpha   90.00
_cell.angle_beta   90.00
_cell.angle_gamma   90.00
#
_symmetry.space_group_name_H-M   'P 1'
#
loop_
_entity.id
_entity.type
_entity.pdbx_description
1 polymer ?
#
loop_
_entity_poly.entity_id
_entity_poly.type
_entity_poly.pdbx_seq_one_letter_code
_entity_poly.pdbx_strand_id
1 'polypeptide(L)'
;MLTIADVSKSYGTRELFAEVSLFIARTDRLGLVGPNGAGKSTLFGLILGEERPDTGTIEWERGADFGFLPQESAPAGDESILHIATSGKKLEPDENDWDIDYTLEPRARKILAGLGFKEGDAEKPANTFSGGWVMRAHLARLLVAEPALLLLDEPTNHLDLEALLWFQDYLTRYPGGLVVISHDRAFLNALCTGMLELRSGRLHYYHGNYDNFIAEKEARKAQQQAAFKNQQREIAHLQKFVDRFGAKASMASRAKSKEKQIERLQEIAIEEPAEELKRINFKFPQPPRSGLKVVELKGVRQAYGDHVVYRDLNFTAERGQKIVLVGPNGAGKSTLLKILADVVPIQGGERELGSNVIPGYFAQNRLDNLKPDLTVFENVMELRTAENQLTEQQARAILGAFLFRKDDVHKPIGVLSGGEKSRLALARLLVKPPNLLLMDEPTTHLDIQSIDALTAALKNYEGTLIFISHDVHFIRTLDANVLHVHSGRLTPYAGNYDYYLEKSKATDARAALTAGFTDARPRQAAPANPKSQTPNPKSESAKPTPNQLRKFREEVGQLEKKVSELEAKQAEITAALEDPATYADKGKFHHLNKELSTIVDQIAAATNEWETAATKLTELEQG
;
A
#
# COMPACT_ATOMS: atom_id res chain seq x y z
N MET A 1 22.77 10.42 -16.00
CA MET A 1 23.34 9.08 -16.01
C MET A 1 22.63 8.14 -16.98
N LEU A 2 21.31 8.07 -16.94
CA LEU A 2 20.48 7.35 -17.91
C LEU A 2 19.45 8.30 -18.52
N THR A 3 19.37 8.34 -19.86
CA THR A 3 18.40 9.15 -20.61
C THR A 3 17.49 8.21 -21.40
N ILE A 4 16.20 8.33 -21.21
CA ILE A 4 15.15 7.65 -21.96
C ILE A 4 14.42 8.75 -22.74
N ALA A 5 14.35 8.65 -24.05
CA ALA A 5 13.73 9.66 -24.92
C ALA A 5 12.68 9.01 -25.82
N ASP A 6 11.42 9.41 -25.64
CA ASP A 6 10.25 9.08 -26.45
C ASP A 6 10.05 7.57 -26.71
N VAL A 7 10.35 6.77 -25.69
CA VAL A 7 10.30 5.31 -25.77
C VAL A 7 8.86 4.81 -25.72
N SER A 8 8.51 3.99 -26.71
CA SER A 8 7.21 3.29 -26.78
C SER A 8 7.42 1.78 -26.88
N LYS A 9 6.47 1.02 -26.34
CA LYS A 9 6.49 -0.46 -26.37
C LYS A 9 5.09 -1.04 -26.43
N SER A 10 4.90 -1.98 -27.34
CA SER A 10 3.64 -2.72 -27.55
C SER A 10 3.90 -4.22 -27.65
N TYR A 11 2.91 -5.01 -27.27
CA TYR A 11 2.90 -6.46 -27.54
C TYR A 11 1.62 -6.79 -28.33
N GLY A 12 1.81 -7.13 -29.61
CA GLY A 12 0.69 -7.33 -30.53
C GLY A 12 -0.16 -6.08 -30.67
N THR A 13 -1.44 -6.16 -30.34
CA THR A 13 -2.37 -5.03 -30.38
C THR A 13 -2.42 -4.21 -29.10
N ARG A 14 -1.70 -4.63 -28.06
CA ARG A 14 -1.71 -3.97 -26.75
C ARG A 14 -0.50 -3.06 -26.62
N GLU A 15 -0.76 -1.75 -26.65
CA GLU A 15 0.23 -0.75 -26.25
C GLU A 15 0.40 -0.78 -24.74
N LEU A 16 1.65 -0.93 -24.26
CA LEU A 16 1.97 -0.86 -22.84
C LEU A 16 2.20 0.57 -22.40
N PHE A 17 3.04 1.28 -23.17
CA PHE A 17 3.30 2.70 -22.94
C PHE A 17 3.83 3.35 -24.22
N ALA A 18 3.58 4.64 -24.33
CA ALA A 18 4.00 5.48 -25.45
C ALA A 18 4.71 6.74 -24.95
N GLU A 19 5.68 7.20 -25.73
CA GLU A 19 6.38 8.48 -25.56
C GLU A 19 6.94 8.69 -24.12
N VAL A 20 7.46 7.62 -23.53
CA VAL A 20 8.08 7.69 -22.20
C VAL A 20 9.43 8.39 -22.31
N SER A 21 9.54 9.53 -21.63
CA SER A 21 10.78 10.30 -21.53
C SER A 21 11.14 10.51 -20.06
N LEU A 22 12.37 10.15 -19.69
CA LEU A 22 12.87 10.20 -18.32
C LEU A 22 14.38 10.40 -18.30
N PHE A 23 14.85 11.26 -17.41
CA PHE A 23 16.26 11.39 -17.08
C PHE A 23 16.49 10.94 -15.65
N ILE A 24 17.47 10.07 -15.42
CA ILE A 24 17.85 9.57 -14.08
C ILE A 24 19.27 10.04 -13.78
N ALA A 25 19.42 10.84 -12.75
CA ALA A 25 20.70 11.31 -12.24
C ALA A 25 21.38 10.27 -11.33
N ARG A 26 22.67 10.48 -11.02
CA ARG A 26 23.47 9.55 -10.19
C ARG A 26 23.03 9.47 -8.74
N THR A 27 22.27 10.45 -8.26
CA THR A 27 21.81 10.53 -6.86
C THR A 27 20.30 10.38 -6.70
N ASP A 28 19.61 10.12 -7.82
CA ASP A 28 18.17 10.02 -7.80
C ASP A 28 17.72 8.74 -7.07
N ARG A 29 16.64 8.87 -6.30
CA ARG A 29 16.00 7.80 -5.55
C ARG A 29 14.55 7.73 -5.95
N LEU A 30 14.25 6.90 -6.95
CA LEU A 30 12.97 6.87 -7.62
C LEU A 30 12.21 5.58 -7.29
N GLY A 31 10.95 5.73 -6.91
CA GLY A 31 10.01 4.62 -6.78
C GLY A 31 9.16 4.49 -8.04
N LEU A 32 9.19 3.34 -8.72
CA LEU A 32 8.35 3.06 -9.88
C LEU A 32 7.10 2.29 -9.45
N VAL A 33 5.95 2.94 -9.55
CA VAL A 33 4.65 2.38 -9.14
C VAL A 33 3.67 2.31 -10.32
N GLY A 34 2.66 1.49 -10.17
CA GLY A 34 1.62 1.31 -11.19
C GLY A 34 0.92 -0.04 -11.02
N PRO A 35 -0.24 -0.24 -11.66
CA PRO A 35 -0.96 -1.50 -11.58
C PRO A 35 -0.14 -2.66 -12.15
N ASN A 36 -0.46 -3.89 -11.73
CA ASN A 36 0.14 -5.07 -12.31
C ASN A 36 -0.18 -5.16 -13.81
N GLY A 37 0.84 -5.51 -14.60
CA GLY A 37 0.75 -5.54 -16.06
C GLY A 37 0.78 -4.15 -16.75
N ALA A 38 1.14 -3.08 -16.03
CA ALA A 38 1.34 -1.75 -16.62
C ALA A 38 2.64 -1.62 -17.44
N GLY A 39 3.55 -2.59 -17.34
CA GLY A 39 4.82 -2.58 -18.07
C GLY A 39 6.03 -2.13 -17.23
N LYS A 40 5.94 -2.17 -15.88
CA LYS A 40 7.07 -1.78 -15.00
C LYS A 40 8.32 -2.62 -15.25
N SER A 41 8.19 -3.95 -15.21
CA SER A 41 9.31 -4.87 -15.46
C SER A 41 9.76 -4.83 -16.93
N THR A 42 8.83 -4.57 -17.88
CA THR A 42 9.18 -4.33 -19.30
C THR A 42 10.04 -3.07 -19.44
N LEU A 43 9.72 -1.99 -18.73
CA LEU A 43 10.55 -0.79 -18.73
C LEU A 43 11.96 -1.09 -18.20
N PHE A 44 12.08 -1.92 -17.16
CA PHE A 44 13.40 -2.40 -16.70
C PHE A 44 14.10 -3.24 -17.76
N GLY A 45 13.42 -4.19 -18.40
CA GLY A 45 13.99 -5.01 -19.49
C GLY A 45 14.50 -4.16 -20.67
N LEU A 46 13.80 -3.07 -21.01
CA LEU A 46 14.26 -2.11 -22.01
C LEU A 46 15.51 -1.35 -21.55
N ILE A 47 15.56 -0.90 -20.29
CA ILE A 47 16.71 -0.22 -19.69
C ILE A 47 17.93 -1.15 -19.66
N LEU A 48 17.72 -2.44 -19.40
CA LEU A 48 18.78 -3.47 -19.39
C LEU A 48 19.23 -3.89 -20.79
N GLY A 49 18.49 -3.52 -21.83
CA GLY A 49 18.76 -3.93 -23.22
C GLY A 49 18.35 -5.38 -23.51
N GLU A 50 17.61 -6.03 -22.63
CA GLU A 50 17.04 -7.37 -22.84
C GLU A 50 15.95 -7.35 -23.91
N GLU A 51 15.23 -6.22 -23.98
CA GLU A 51 14.24 -5.95 -25.00
C GLU A 51 14.60 -4.69 -25.79
N ARG A 52 14.03 -4.55 -26.99
CA ARG A 52 14.17 -3.34 -27.81
C ARG A 52 12.89 -2.53 -27.75
N PRO A 53 12.99 -1.19 -27.65
CA PRO A 53 11.82 -0.32 -27.79
C PRO A 53 11.30 -0.35 -29.24
N ASP A 54 10.01 -0.10 -29.41
CA ASP A 54 9.41 0.04 -30.75
C ASP A 54 9.78 1.39 -31.36
N THR A 55 9.85 2.44 -30.52
CA THR A 55 10.31 3.79 -30.89
C THR A 55 11.11 4.39 -29.74
N GLY A 56 11.89 5.44 -30.04
CA GLY A 56 12.69 6.16 -29.06
C GLY A 56 14.07 5.56 -28.82
N THR A 57 14.81 6.14 -27.88
CA THR A 57 16.18 5.73 -27.54
C THR A 57 16.40 5.66 -26.04
N ILE A 58 17.29 4.78 -25.62
CA ILE A 58 17.77 4.63 -24.24
C ILE A 58 19.28 4.74 -24.26
N GLU A 59 19.81 5.75 -23.60
CA GLU A 59 21.23 6.07 -23.63
C GLU A 59 21.82 6.12 -22.22
N TRP A 60 22.93 5.39 -22.04
CA TRP A 60 23.72 5.42 -20.82
C TRP A 60 24.92 6.37 -20.96
N GLU A 61 25.21 7.11 -19.91
CA GLU A 61 26.47 7.86 -19.82
C GLU A 61 27.67 6.90 -19.92
N ARG A 62 28.70 7.27 -20.65
CA ARG A 62 29.89 6.44 -20.83
C ARG A 62 30.55 6.12 -19.48
N GLY A 63 30.75 4.81 -19.22
CA GLY A 63 31.37 4.32 -17.98
C GLY A 63 30.41 4.29 -16.80
N ALA A 64 29.11 4.50 -17.00
CA ALA A 64 28.12 4.23 -15.97
C ALA A 64 27.89 2.72 -15.86
N ASP A 65 28.02 2.19 -14.65
CA ASP A 65 27.70 0.83 -14.30
C ASP A 65 26.34 0.77 -13.60
N PHE A 66 25.63 -0.34 -13.78
CA PHE A 66 24.36 -0.59 -13.13
C PHE A 66 24.28 -2.00 -12.57
N GLY A 67 23.47 -2.16 -11.53
CA GLY A 67 23.14 -3.46 -10.97
C GLY A 67 21.64 -3.69 -11.02
N PHE A 68 21.24 -4.88 -11.40
CA PHE A 68 19.82 -5.27 -11.48
C PHE A 68 19.52 -6.47 -10.59
N LEU A 69 18.47 -6.35 -9.78
CA LEU A 69 17.86 -7.44 -9.03
C LEU A 69 16.54 -7.81 -9.69
N PRO A 70 16.43 -8.99 -10.35
CA PRO A 70 15.19 -9.49 -10.92
C PRO A 70 14.23 -9.97 -9.82
N GLN A 71 12.95 -10.11 -10.18
CA GLN A 71 11.92 -10.62 -9.26
C GLN A 71 12.14 -12.10 -8.88
N GLU A 72 12.71 -12.90 -9.77
CA GLU A 72 13.04 -14.32 -9.54
C GLU A 72 14.53 -14.56 -9.81
N SER A 73 15.16 -15.40 -8.98
CA SER A 73 16.56 -15.79 -9.17
C SER A 73 16.69 -16.96 -10.14
N ALA A 74 17.84 -17.04 -10.81
CA ALA A 74 18.25 -18.25 -11.51
C ALA A 74 18.35 -19.44 -10.52
N PRO A 75 18.19 -20.69 -11.00
CA PRO A 75 18.38 -21.88 -10.18
C PRO A 75 19.77 -21.86 -9.51
N ALA A 76 19.81 -22.23 -8.24
CA ALA A 76 21.05 -22.30 -7.48
C ALA A 76 21.95 -23.44 -7.99
N GLY A 77 23.22 -23.15 -8.20
CA GLY A 77 24.27 -24.13 -8.45
C GLY A 77 24.94 -24.64 -7.16
N ASP A 78 26.08 -25.32 -7.33
CA ASP A 78 26.92 -25.81 -6.22
C ASP A 78 27.87 -24.73 -5.67
N GLU A 79 27.78 -23.49 -6.18
CA GLU A 79 28.58 -22.36 -5.74
C GLU A 79 28.28 -22.00 -4.28
N SER A 80 29.30 -21.55 -3.53
CA SER A 80 29.07 -21.08 -2.15
C SER A 80 28.35 -19.72 -2.15
N ILE A 81 27.62 -19.44 -1.07
CA ILE A 81 26.95 -18.15 -0.88
C ILE A 81 27.94 -17.00 -0.96
N LEU A 82 29.14 -17.16 -0.39
CA LEU A 82 30.20 -16.15 -0.48
C LEU A 82 30.67 -15.93 -1.92
N HIS A 83 30.83 -17.01 -2.68
CA HIS A 83 31.21 -16.92 -4.10
C HIS A 83 30.16 -16.13 -4.90
N ILE A 84 28.87 -16.42 -4.71
CA ILE A 84 27.79 -15.65 -5.34
C ILE A 84 27.90 -14.17 -4.95
N ALA A 85 28.06 -13.86 -3.66
CA ALA A 85 28.13 -12.48 -3.17
C ALA A 85 29.33 -11.69 -3.71
N THR A 86 30.41 -12.37 -4.07
CA THR A 86 31.65 -11.74 -4.57
C THR A 86 31.82 -11.83 -6.08
N SER A 87 31.00 -12.62 -6.79
CA SER A 87 31.13 -12.90 -8.24
C SER A 87 30.93 -11.67 -9.15
N GLY A 88 30.55 -10.53 -8.62
CA GLY A 88 30.44 -9.26 -9.37
C GLY A 88 31.76 -8.51 -9.57
N LYS A 89 32.82 -8.91 -8.85
CA LYS A 89 34.19 -8.36 -8.98
C LYS A 89 35.18 -9.52 -8.99
N LYS A 90 36.25 -9.42 -9.77
CA LYS A 90 37.29 -10.47 -9.85
C LYS A 90 37.93 -10.68 -8.47
N LEU A 91 37.81 -11.90 -7.93
CA LEU A 91 38.48 -12.34 -6.70
C LEU A 91 39.86 -12.92 -6.96
N GLU A 92 40.10 -13.44 -8.18
CA GLU A 92 41.39 -14.03 -8.54
C GLU A 92 42.15 -13.07 -9.48
N PRO A 93 43.44 -12.78 -9.22
CA PRO A 93 44.22 -11.98 -10.10
C PRO A 93 44.47 -12.77 -11.39
N ASP A 94 44.17 -12.16 -12.54
CA ASP A 94 44.89 -12.51 -13.76
C ASP A 94 46.35 -12.22 -13.50
N GLU A 95 47.28 -13.04 -14.03
CA GLU A 95 48.74 -12.95 -13.75
C GLU A 95 49.37 -11.55 -13.88
N ASN A 96 48.61 -10.54 -14.32
CA ASN A 96 49.02 -9.15 -14.51
C ASN A 96 48.13 -8.12 -13.79
N ASP A 97 47.21 -8.52 -12.94
CA ASP A 97 46.25 -7.60 -12.27
C ASP A 97 46.69 -7.37 -10.81
N TRP A 98 47.27 -6.21 -10.55
CA TRP A 98 47.76 -5.79 -9.21
C TRP A 98 46.66 -5.20 -8.32
N ASP A 99 45.40 -5.13 -8.80
CA ASP A 99 44.24 -4.53 -8.11
C ASP A 99 43.38 -5.59 -7.40
N ILE A 100 43.95 -6.31 -6.44
CA ILE A 100 43.18 -7.21 -5.57
C ILE A 100 42.51 -6.37 -4.49
N ASP A 101 41.17 -6.31 -4.52
CA ASP A 101 40.40 -5.68 -3.43
C ASP A 101 40.30 -6.60 -2.21
N TYR A 102 41.31 -6.54 -1.33
CA TYR A 102 41.33 -7.31 -0.06
C TYR A 102 40.17 -6.97 0.87
N THR A 103 39.39 -5.91 0.61
CA THR A 103 38.22 -5.52 1.41
C THR A 103 36.94 -6.18 0.93
N LEU A 104 36.96 -6.86 -0.23
CA LEU A 104 35.77 -7.42 -0.89
C LEU A 104 35.12 -8.52 -0.02
N GLU A 105 35.90 -9.49 0.45
CA GLU A 105 35.37 -10.57 1.27
C GLU A 105 34.83 -10.10 2.63
N PRO A 106 35.56 -9.30 3.43
CA PRO A 106 35.02 -8.73 4.68
C PRO A 106 33.74 -7.94 4.46
N ARG A 107 33.65 -7.16 3.36
CA ARG A 107 32.45 -6.41 3.00
C ARG A 107 31.30 -7.34 2.63
N ALA A 108 31.54 -8.38 1.83
CA ALA A 108 30.55 -9.39 1.48
C ALA A 108 30.00 -10.10 2.73
N ARG A 109 30.86 -10.53 3.65
CA ARG A 109 30.45 -11.16 4.91
C ARG A 109 29.59 -10.24 5.77
N LYS A 110 29.94 -8.95 5.85
CA LYS A 110 29.17 -7.94 6.58
C LYS A 110 27.77 -7.75 5.96
N ILE A 111 27.68 -7.69 4.63
CA ILE A 111 26.42 -7.53 3.90
C ILE A 111 25.57 -8.81 4.07
N LEU A 112 26.16 -10.00 3.90
CA LEU A 112 25.48 -11.28 4.12
C LEU A 112 24.90 -11.39 5.55
N ALA A 113 25.69 -11.01 6.56
CA ALA A 113 25.22 -10.99 7.94
C ALA A 113 24.02 -10.04 8.13
N GLY A 114 24.08 -8.84 7.51
CA GLY A 114 22.97 -7.89 7.51
C GLY A 114 21.71 -8.42 6.82
N LEU A 115 21.85 -9.26 5.80
CA LEU A 115 20.74 -9.93 5.11
C LEU A 115 20.27 -11.20 5.83
N GLY A 116 20.78 -11.49 7.04
CA GLY A 116 20.32 -12.55 7.92
C GLY A 116 21.03 -13.90 7.78
N PHE A 117 22.13 -14.00 6.99
CA PHE A 117 22.96 -15.20 6.96
C PHE A 117 23.74 -15.35 8.28
N LYS A 118 23.84 -16.58 8.78
CA LYS A 118 24.58 -16.90 9.98
C LYS A 118 26.07 -17.09 9.68
N GLU A 119 26.88 -16.98 10.71
CA GLU A 119 28.29 -17.36 10.63
C GLU A 119 28.41 -18.81 10.18
N GLY A 120 29.20 -19.07 9.13
CA GLY A 120 29.33 -20.39 8.50
C GLY A 120 28.34 -20.70 7.37
N ASP A 121 27.32 -19.87 7.13
CA ASP A 121 26.44 -20.05 5.97
C ASP A 121 27.12 -19.59 4.66
N ALA A 122 28.10 -18.71 4.77
CA ALA A 122 28.83 -18.14 3.63
C ALA A 122 29.57 -19.21 2.79
N GLU A 123 30.06 -20.28 3.44
CA GLU A 123 30.79 -21.36 2.79
C GLU A 123 29.90 -22.49 2.26
N LYS A 124 28.61 -22.50 2.62
CA LYS A 124 27.68 -23.54 2.20
C LYS A 124 27.28 -23.38 0.73
N PRO A 125 27.06 -24.49 0.00
CA PRO A 125 26.55 -24.46 -1.36
C PRO A 125 25.16 -23.83 -1.42
N ALA A 126 24.89 -23.02 -2.46
CA ALA A 126 23.64 -22.30 -2.63
C ALA A 126 22.44 -23.25 -2.82
N ASN A 127 22.63 -24.45 -3.41
CA ASN A 127 21.60 -25.46 -3.59
C ASN A 127 21.05 -26.02 -2.26
N THR A 128 21.74 -25.80 -1.13
CA THR A 128 21.26 -26.20 0.20
C THR A 128 20.25 -25.19 0.80
N PHE A 129 20.08 -24.04 0.14
CA PHE A 129 19.20 -22.98 0.59
C PHE A 129 17.92 -22.91 -0.24
N SER A 130 16.87 -22.32 0.31
CA SER A 130 15.66 -22.01 -0.45
C SER A 130 15.90 -20.86 -1.44
N GLY A 131 15.07 -20.76 -2.50
CA GLY A 131 15.17 -19.71 -3.52
C GLY A 131 15.23 -18.28 -2.93
N GLY A 132 14.50 -18.02 -1.84
CA GLY A 132 14.55 -16.72 -1.16
C GLY A 132 15.93 -16.40 -0.54
N TRP A 133 16.63 -17.39 -0.01
CA TRP A 133 18.01 -17.21 0.48
C TRP A 133 19.00 -16.99 -0.65
N VAL A 134 18.83 -17.73 -1.76
CA VAL A 134 19.65 -17.51 -2.97
C VAL A 134 19.45 -16.10 -3.51
N MET A 135 18.20 -15.59 -3.51
CA MET A 135 17.90 -14.22 -3.91
C MET A 135 18.61 -13.20 -3.00
N ARG A 136 18.68 -13.45 -1.67
CA ARG A 136 19.45 -12.61 -0.74
C ARG A 136 20.95 -12.62 -1.05
N ALA A 137 21.51 -13.76 -1.49
CA ALA A 137 22.91 -13.83 -1.91
C ALA A 137 23.16 -13.00 -3.20
N HIS A 138 22.25 -13.05 -4.17
CA HIS A 138 22.31 -12.18 -5.36
C HIS A 138 22.15 -10.69 -5.00
N LEU A 139 21.27 -10.37 -4.04
CA LEU A 139 21.17 -9.02 -3.50
C LEU A 139 22.51 -8.59 -2.85
N ALA A 140 23.12 -9.46 -2.05
CA ALA A 140 24.45 -9.18 -1.48
C ALA A 140 25.48 -8.89 -2.57
N ARG A 141 25.51 -9.65 -3.66
CA ARG A 141 26.40 -9.41 -4.81
C ARG A 141 26.26 -7.98 -5.36
N LEU A 142 25.03 -7.52 -5.54
CA LEU A 142 24.77 -6.17 -6.04
C LEU A 142 25.27 -5.09 -5.07
N LEU A 143 25.01 -5.28 -3.77
CA LEU A 143 25.45 -4.34 -2.74
C LEU A 143 26.97 -4.34 -2.56
N VAL A 144 27.63 -5.47 -2.76
CA VAL A 144 29.10 -5.61 -2.73
C VAL A 144 29.73 -4.92 -3.95
N ALA A 145 29.10 -5.01 -5.11
CA ALA A 145 29.59 -4.40 -6.35
C ALA A 145 29.51 -2.87 -6.32
N GLU A 146 28.56 -2.29 -5.57
CA GLU A 146 28.30 -0.85 -5.42
C GLU A 146 28.18 -0.10 -6.78
N PRO A 147 27.30 -0.54 -7.70
CA PRO A 147 27.15 0.13 -8.99
C PRO A 147 26.60 1.55 -8.85
N ALA A 148 26.84 2.39 -9.88
CA ALA A 148 26.37 3.77 -9.89
C ALA A 148 24.84 3.90 -9.90
N LEU A 149 24.12 2.90 -10.45
CA LEU A 149 22.65 2.80 -10.41
C LEU A 149 22.20 1.39 -10.01
N LEU A 150 21.32 1.31 -9.02
CA LEU A 150 20.61 0.08 -8.66
C LEU A 150 19.20 0.09 -9.22
N LEU A 151 18.85 -0.97 -9.96
CA LEU A 151 17.50 -1.27 -10.43
C LEU A 151 16.98 -2.47 -9.63
N LEU A 152 15.96 -2.26 -8.80
CA LEU A 152 15.45 -3.26 -7.87
C LEU A 152 13.99 -3.58 -8.19
N ASP A 153 13.70 -4.83 -8.60
CA ASP A 153 12.32 -5.29 -8.85
C ASP A 153 11.83 -6.12 -7.67
N GLU A 154 10.92 -5.55 -6.86
CA GLU A 154 10.30 -6.15 -5.66
C GLU A 154 11.32 -6.73 -4.65
N PRO A 155 12.36 -5.98 -4.25
CA PRO A 155 13.44 -6.50 -3.41
C PRO A 155 12.97 -6.91 -2.00
N THR A 156 11.78 -6.49 -1.60
CA THR A 156 11.20 -6.73 -0.28
C THR A 156 10.59 -8.12 -0.13
N ASN A 157 10.23 -8.79 -1.23
CA ASN A 157 9.47 -10.05 -1.20
C ASN A 157 10.21 -11.24 -0.55
N HIS A 158 11.54 -11.24 -0.59
CA HIS A 158 12.37 -12.35 -0.10
C HIS A 158 13.09 -12.03 1.22
N LEU A 159 12.86 -10.84 1.77
CA LEU A 159 13.48 -10.40 3.01
C LEU A 159 12.51 -10.61 4.18
N ASP A 160 13.04 -11.19 5.26
CA ASP A 160 12.34 -11.06 6.53
C ASP A 160 12.48 -9.64 7.07
N LEU A 161 11.72 -9.33 8.09
CA LEU A 161 11.64 -7.95 8.54
C LEU A 161 12.97 -7.40 9.07
N GLU A 162 13.81 -8.23 9.72
CA GLU A 162 15.11 -7.81 10.21
C GLU A 162 16.06 -7.47 9.07
N ALA A 163 16.16 -8.38 8.08
CA ALA A 163 16.93 -8.14 6.87
C ALA A 163 16.39 -6.93 6.08
N LEU A 164 15.07 -6.75 6.02
CA LEU A 164 14.44 -5.62 5.34
C LEU A 164 14.78 -4.27 6.01
N LEU A 165 14.74 -4.19 7.35
CA LEU A 165 15.10 -2.98 8.08
C LEU A 165 16.59 -2.64 7.88
N TRP A 166 17.46 -3.65 7.97
CA TRP A 166 18.87 -3.48 7.69
C TRP A 166 19.10 -3.01 6.24
N PHE A 167 18.45 -3.63 5.28
CA PHE A 167 18.55 -3.29 3.86
C PHE A 167 18.06 -1.86 3.59
N GLN A 168 16.96 -1.46 4.19
CA GLN A 168 16.45 -0.09 4.10
C GLN A 168 17.47 0.93 4.65
N ASP A 169 18.07 0.66 5.82
CA ASP A 169 19.11 1.52 6.41
C ASP A 169 20.36 1.58 5.51
N TYR A 170 20.78 0.45 4.95
CA TYR A 170 21.89 0.38 4.00
C TYR A 170 21.62 1.24 2.76
N LEU A 171 20.44 1.08 2.12
CA LEU A 171 20.07 1.84 0.93
C LEU A 171 19.91 3.34 1.22
N THR A 172 19.48 3.72 2.42
CA THR A 172 19.41 5.14 2.81
C THR A 172 20.77 5.83 2.73
N ARG A 173 21.86 5.10 2.97
CA ARG A 173 23.24 5.59 2.92
C ARG A 173 23.96 5.27 1.61
N TYR A 174 23.27 4.59 0.68
CA TYR A 174 23.87 4.17 -0.59
C TYR A 174 24.28 5.40 -1.43
N PRO A 175 25.53 5.45 -1.96
CA PRO A 175 26.03 6.64 -2.66
C PRO A 175 25.48 6.80 -4.08
N GLY A 176 25.05 5.70 -4.71
CA GLY A 176 24.53 5.66 -6.09
C GLY A 176 23.04 5.96 -6.19
N GLY A 177 22.55 6.05 -7.43
CA GLY A 177 21.14 6.18 -7.75
C GLY A 177 20.35 4.89 -7.47
N LEU A 178 19.06 5.02 -7.25
CA LEU A 178 18.13 3.92 -7.02
C LEU A 178 16.87 4.09 -7.87
N VAL A 179 16.48 3.03 -8.57
CA VAL A 179 15.12 2.90 -9.10
C VAL A 179 14.52 1.61 -8.54
N VAL A 180 13.42 1.74 -7.81
CA VAL A 180 12.83 0.62 -7.07
C VAL A 180 11.39 0.43 -7.48
N ILE A 181 11.05 -0.78 -7.91
CA ILE A 181 9.67 -1.25 -7.99
C ILE A 181 9.37 -1.91 -6.66
N SER A 182 8.39 -1.43 -5.90
CA SER A 182 7.93 -2.08 -4.67
C SER A 182 6.46 -1.77 -4.38
N HIS A 183 5.81 -2.71 -3.71
CA HIS A 183 4.46 -2.54 -3.17
C HIS A 183 4.45 -2.21 -1.67
N ASP A 184 5.62 -2.09 -1.06
CA ASP A 184 5.79 -1.72 0.34
C ASP A 184 5.86 -0.19 0.51
N ARG A 185 4.75 0.40 0.99
CA ARG A 185 4.60 1.86 1.18
C ARG A 185 5.65 2.43 2.14
N ALA A 186 5.94 1.71 3.24
CA ALA A 186 6.90 2.17 4.24
C ALA A 186 8.32 2.19 3.68
N PHE A 187 8.67 1.18 2.88
CA PHE A 187 9.95 1.10 2.18
C PHE A 187 10.11 2.24 1.17
N LEU A 188 9.10 2.48 0.32
CA LEU A 188 9.11 3.59 -0.64
C LEU A 188 9.19 4.96 0.06
N ASN A 189 8.45 5.15 1.16
CA ASN A 189 8.49 6.40 1.93
C ASN A 189 9.87 6.70 2.53
N ALA A 190 10.57 5.66 2.98
CA ALA A 190 11.87 5.82 3.62
C ALA A 190 13.01 6.10 2.63
N LEU A 191 12.89 5.61 1.39
CA LEU A 191 13.99 5.63 0.43
C LEU A 191 13.81 6.64 -0.70
N CYS A 192 12.57 6.81 -1.21
CA CYS A 192 12.35 7.53 -2.44
C CYS A 192 12.18 9.03 -2.20
N THR A 193 12.84 9.84 -3.05
CA THR A 193 12.69 11.29 -3.11
C THR A 193 11.88 11.74 -4.33
N GLY A 194 11.55 10.80 -5.23
CA GLY A 194 10.67 10.98 -6.37
C GLY A 194 9.92 9.70 -6.68
N MET A 195 8.71 9.85 -7.21
CA MET A 195 7.85 8.74 -7.61
C MET A 195 7.52 8.80 -9.10
N LEU A 196 7.62 7.67 -9.76
CA LEU A 196 7.26 7.45 -11.15
C LEU A 196 5.99 6.59 -11.20
N GLU A 197 4.90 7.12 -11.72
CA GLU A 197 3.66 6.34 -11.91
C GLU A 197 3.53 5.97 -13.38
N LEU A 198 3.55 4.67 -13.68
CA LEU A 198 3.22 4.15 -15.00
C LEU A 198 1.74 3.79 -15.03
N ARG A 199 0.95 4.64 -15.71
CA ARG A 199 -0.50 4.51 -15.76
C ARG A 199 -1.05 4.88 -17.13
N SER A 200 -2.00 4.09 -17.64
CA SER A 200 -2.67 4.31 -18.93
C SER A 200 -1.68 4.56 -20.08
N GLY A 201 -0.57 3.83 -20.10
CA GLY A 201 0.46 3.94 -21.13
C GLY A 201 1.38 5.16 -21.01
N ARG A 202 1.27 5.97 -19.97
CA ARG A 202 2.11 7.16 -19.75
C ARG A 202 2.85 7.08 -18.44
N LEU A 203 4.04 7.70 -18.41
CA LEU A 203 4.86 7.84 -17.20
C LEU A 203 4.65 9.24 -16.61
N HIS A 204 4.25 9.30 -15.34
CA HIS A 204 4.07 10.55 -14.60
C HIS A 204 5.10 10.63 -13.47
N TYR A 205 5.78 11.75 -13.38
CA TYR A 205 6.72 12.04 -12.29
C TYR A 205 6.05 12.88 -11.20
N TYR A 206 6.32 12.52 -9.95
CA TYR A 206 5.87 13.23 -8.75
C TYR A 206 7.05 13.48 -7.83
N HIS A 207 7.14 14.68 -7.28
CA HIS A 207 8.18 15.03 -6.31
C HIS A 207 7.84 14.50 -4.91
N GLY A 208 8.86 14.05 -4.19
CA GLY A 208 8.73 13.61 -2.81
C GLY A 208 8.55 12.10 -2.66
N ASN A 209 8.21 11.67 -1.45
CA ASN A 209 8.01 10.28 -1.10
C ASN A 209 6.63 9.76 -1.52
N TYR A 210 6.32 8.51 -1.15
CA TYR A 210 5.06 7.88 -1.52
C TYR A 210 3.82 8.61 -0.97
N ASP A 211 3.87 9.15 0.25
CA ASP A 211 2.74 9.89 0.84
C ASP A 211 2.48 11.20 0.10
N ASN A 212 3.55 11.93 -0.28
CA ASN A 212 3.45 13.12 -1.11
C ASN A 212 2.86 12.80 -2.49
N PHE A 213 3.29 11.69 -3.10
CA PHE A 213 2.73 11.20 -4.36
C PHE A 213 1.21 10.98 -4.26
N ILE A 214 0.73 10.31 -3.21
CA ILE A 214 -0.71 10.06 -3.02
C ILE A 214 -1.46 11.38 -2.86
N ALA A 215 -0.97 12.31 -2.04
CA ALA A 215 -1.61 13.61 -1.82
C ALA A 215 -1.67 14.44 -3.12
N GLU A 216 -0.56 14.50 -3.88
CA GLU A 216 -0.51 15.22 -5.15
C GLU A 216 -1.40 14.58 -6.22
N LYS A 217 -1.42 13.25 -6.30
CA LYS A 217 -2.29 12.50 -7.20
C LYS A 217 -3.77 12.77 -6.92
N GLU A 218 -4.19 12.76 -5.65
CA GLU A 218 -5.56 13.07 -5.27
C GLU A 218 -5.92 14.52 -5.60
N ALA A 219 -5.02 15.47 -5.34
CA ALA A 219 -5.21 16.87 -5.69
C ALA A 219 -5.35 17.08 -7.21
N ARG A 220 -4.45 16.50 -8.01
CA ARG A 220 -4.53 16.55 -9.51
C ARG A 220 -5.82 15.94 -10.01
N LYS A 221 -6.26 14.81 -9.46
CA LYS A 221 -7.52 14.16 -9.82
C LYS A 221 -8.73 15.04 -9.49
N ALA A 222 -8.75 15.66 -8.30
CA ALA A 222 -9.82 16.57 -7.91
C ALA A 222 -9.88 17.79 -8.84
N GLN A 223 -8.72 18.35 -9.19
CA GLN A 223 -8.61 19.47 -10.12
C GLN A 223 -9.10 19.09 -11.53
N GLN A 224 -8.66 17.94 -12.06
CA GLN A 224 -9.11 17.44 -13.37
C GLN A 224 -10.62 17.19 -13.39
N GLN A 225 -11.18 16.62 -12.32
CA GLN A 225 -12.62 16.38 -12.21
C GLN A 225 -13.42 17.68 -12.14
N ALA A 226 -12.92 18.68 -11.43
CA ALA A 226 -13.55 20.01 -11.38
C ALA A 226 -13.49 20.69 -12.76
N ALA A 227 -12.34 20.67 -13.45
CA ALA A 227 -12.16 21.21 -14.78
C ALA A 227 -13.08 20.53 -15.80
N PHE A 228 -13.15 19.19 -15.80
CA PHE A 228 -14.07 18.41 -16.63
C PHE A 228 -15.54 18.80 -16.40
N LYS A 229 -15.98 18.85 -15.14
CA LYS A 229 -17.35 19.25 -14.80
C LYS A 229 -17.67 20.67 -15.26
N ASN A 230 -16.73 21.60 -15.14
CA ASN A 230 -16.90 22.98 -15.58
C ASN A 230 -17.02 23.04 -17.12
N GLN A 231 -16.14 22.36 -17.86
CA GLN A 231 -16.19 22.26 -19.31
C GLN A 231 -17.53 21.65 -19.79
N GLN A 232 -17.98 20.56 -19.16
CA GLN A 232 -19.28 19.93 -19.49
C GLN A 232 -20.47 20.90 -19.23
N ARG A 233 -20.41 21.66 -18.14
CA ARG A 233 -21.45 22.66 -17.84
C ARG A 233 -21.46 23.78 -18.89
N GLU A 234 -20.29 24.24 -19.32
CA GLU A 234 -20.17 25.28 -20.36
C GLU A 234 -20.69 24.76 -21.69
N ILE A 235 -20.29 23.56 -22.13
CA ILE A 235 -20.81 22.92 -23.34
C ILE A 235 -22.34 22.79 -23.27
N ALA A 236 -22.88 22.28 -22.14
CA ALA A 236 -24.33 22.14 -21.96
C ALA A 236 -25.07 23.50 -21.99
N HIS A 237 -24.48 24.58 -21.48
CA HIS A 237 -25.03 25.92 -21.53
C HIS A 237 -25.05 26.46 -22.96
N LEU A 238 -23.94 26.30 -23.69
CA LEU A 238 -23.84 26.71 -25.10
C LEU A 238 -24.81 25.91 -25.98
N GLN A 239 -24.93 24.61 -25.76
CA GLN A 239 -25.86 23.74 -26.49
C GLN A 239 -27.32 24.18 -26.29
N LYS A 240 -27.74 24.48 -25.06
CA LYS A 240 -29.08 25.01 -24.79
C LYS A 240 -29.35 26.31 -25.54
N PHE A 241 -28.34 27.17 -25.72
CA PHE A 241 -28.48 28.39 -26.52
C PHE A 241 -28.67 28.05 -27.98
N VAL A 242 -27.88 27.15 -28.55
CA VAL A 242 -27.99 26.68 -29.94
C VAL A 242 -29.36 26.07 -30.19
N ASP A 243 -29.82 25.16 -29.34
CA ASP A 243 -31.12 24.48 -29.46
C ASP A 243 -32.30 25.49 -29.43
N ARG A 244 -32.21 26.52 -28.57
CA ARG A 244 -33.28 27.50 -28.41
C ARG A 244 -33.35 28.53 -29.53
N PHE A 245 -32.22 28.91 -30.12
CA PHE A 245 -32.10 30.05 -31.04
C PHE A 245 -31.62 29.67 -32.45
N GLY A 246 -31.16 28.45 -32.67
CA GLY A 246 -30.63 28.00 -33.98
C GLY A 246 -31.61 28.08 -35.12
N ALA A 247 -32.92 27.86 -34.86
CA ALA A 247 -33.96 27.93 -35.85
C ALA A 247 -34.44 29.38 -36.17
N LYS A 248 -33.99 30.39 -35.41
CA LYS A 248 -34.41 31.78 -35.63
C LYS A 248 -33.44 32.50 -36.58
N ALA A 249 -33.93 32.94 -37.76
CA ALA A 249 -33.10 33.58 -38.77
C ALA A 249 -32.29 34.80 -38.27
N SER A 250 -32.86 35.61 -37.35
CA SER A 250 -32.18 36.77 -36.74
C SER A 250 -31.03 36.39 -35.78
N MET A 251 -30.98 35.14 -35.29
CA MET A 251 -29.98 34.65 -34.34
C MET A 251 -29.09 33.56 -34.91
N ALA A 252 -29.30 33.12 -36.14
CA ALA A 252 -28.59 32.01 -36.77
C ALA A 252 -27.07 32.21 -36.82
N SER A 253 -26.59 33.42 -37.08
CA SER A 253 -25.15 33.74 -37.09
C SER A 253 -24.52 33.57 -35.68
N ARG A 254 -25.24 33.99 -34.63
CA ARG A 254 -24.78 33.82 -33.22
C ARG A 254 -24.83 32.37 -32.79
N ALA A 255 -25.86 31.61 -33.21
CA ALA A 255 -25.94 30.17 -32.91
C ALA A 255 -24.76 29.42 -33.57
N LYS A 256 -24.45 29.70 -34.85
CA LYS A 256 -23.30 29.12 -35.54
C LYS A 256 -21.95 29.47 -34.91
N SER A 257 -21.82 30.69 -34.34
CA SER A 257 -20.62 31.06 -33.57
C SER A 257 -20.50 30.25 -32.28
N LYS A 258 -21.63 29.93 -31.60
CA LYS A 258 -21.65 29.11 -30.40
C LYS A 258 -21.40 27.63 -30.71
N GLU A 259 -21.87 27.10 -31.82
CA GLU A 259 -21.51 25.77 -32.32
C GLU A 259 -19.99 25.62 -32.51
N LYS A 260 -19.35 26.58 -33.18
CA LYS A 260 -17.90 26.59 -33.33
C LYS A 260 -17.15 26.67 -31.98
N GLN A 261 -17.74 27.34 -30.99
CA GLN A 261 -17.18 27.39 -29.64
C GLN A 261 -17.30 26.00 -28.95
N ILE A 262 -18.42 25.31 -29.14
CA ILE A 262 -18.61 23.93 -28.65
C ILE A 262 -17.60 22.98 -29.32
N GLU A 263 -17.45 23.04 -30.64
CA GLU A 263 -16.47 22.25 -31.39
C GLU A 263 -15.04 22.44 -30.83
N ARG A 264 -14.63 23.71 -30.64
CA ARG A 264 -13.31 24.01 -30.04
C ARG A 264 -13.16 23.46 -28.61
N LEU A 265 -14.19 23.55 -27.75
CA LEU A 265 -14.17 22.98 -26.40
C LEU A 265 -14.13 21.47 -26.44
N GLN A 266 -14.71 20.82 -27.45
CA GLN A 266 -14.64 19.38 -27.67
C GLN A 266 -13.29 18.92 -28.25
N GLU A 267 -12.63 19.73 -29.08
CA GLU A 267 -11.25 19.48 -29.56
C GLU A 267 -10.24 19.56 -28.43
N ILE A 268 -10.44 20.46 -27.45
CA ILE A 268 -9.62 20.60 -26.22
C ILE A 268 -10.28 19.81 -25.08
N ALA A 269 -10.96 18.70 -25.41
CA ALA A 269 -11.67 17.93 -24.38
C ALA A 269 -10.73 17.53 -23.27
N ILE A 270 -11.03 17.98 -22.06
CA ILE A 270 -10.40 17.46 -20.84
C ILE A 270 -10.87 16.01 -20.73
N GLU A 271 -9.95 15.08 -20.82
CA GLU A 271 -10.28 13.66 -20.62
C GLU A 271 -10.99 13.49 -19.28
N GLU A 272 -12.11 12.80 -19.31
CA GLU A 272 -12.75 12.39 -18.06
C GLU A 272 -11.70 11.67 -17.23
N PRO A 273 -11.48 12.08 -15.95
CA PRO A 273 -10.53 11.37 -15.11
C PRO A 273 -10.85 9.90 -15.21
N ALA A 274 -9.88 9.10 -15.69
CA ALA A 274 -10.08 7.66 -15.82
C ALA A 274 -10.74 7.19 -14.52
N GLU A 275 -11.95 6.65 -14.62
CA GLU A 275 -12.63 6.11 -13.44
C GLU A 275 -11.65 5.14 -12.82
N GLU A 276 -10.92 5.60 -11.80
CA GLU A 276 -10.40 4.63 -10.83
C GLU A 276 -11.62 3.85 -10.46
N LEU A 277 -11.59 2.57 -10.74
CA LEU A 277 -12.68 1.64 -10.50
C LEU A 277 -13.49 2.17 -9.33
N LYS A 278 -14.70 2.69 -9.59
CA LYS A 278 -15.63 3.05 -8.52
C LYS A 278 -15.49 1.89 -7.59
N ARG A 279 -14.95 2.12 -6.39
CA ARG A 279 -14.84 1.07 -5.38
C ARG A 279 -16.20 0.44 -5.39
N ILE A 280 -16.29 -0.73 -6.03
CA ILE A 280 -17.56 -1.43 -6.13
C ILE A 280 -17.93 -1.58 -4.68
N ASN A 281 -18.97 -0.87 -4.22
CA ASN A 281 -19.45 -0.95 -2.84
C ASN A 281 -20.13 -2.30 -2.68
N PHE A 282 -19.32 -3.35 -2.91
CA PHE A 282 -19.73 -4.72 -2.80
C PHE A 282 -19.66 -5.12 -1.33
N LYS A 283 -20.80 -5.39 -0.75
CA LYS A 283 -20.85 -6.00 0.59
C LYS A 283 -20.55 -7.48 0.43
N PHE A 284 -19.39 -7.90 0.90
CA PHE A 284 -19.07 -9.32 0.95
C PHE A 284 -20.12 -10.08 1.77
N PRO A 285 -20.46 -11.33 1.38
CA PRO A 285 -21.31 -12.19 2.19
C PRO A 285 -20.73 -12.29 3.60
N GLN A 286 -21.58 -12.19 4.60
CA GLN A 286 -21.15 -12.36 5.98
C GLN A 286 -21.14 -13.84 6.36
N PRO A 287 -20.23 -14.28 7.23
CA PRO A 287 -20.16 -15.67 7.66
C PRO A 287 -21.34 -16.05 8.57
N PRO A 288 -21.70 -17.34 8.65
CA PRO A 288 -22.68 -17.80 9.60
C PRO A 288 -22.20 -17.56 11.04
N ARG A 289 -23.13 -17.31 11.94
CA ARG A 289 -22.81 -17.00 13.33
C ARG A 289 -22.23 -18.23 14.05
N SER A 290 -21.03 -18.14 14.61
CA SER A 290 -20.39 -19.15 15.47
C SER A 290 -20.85 -19.04 16.92
N GLY A 291 -20.49 -20.01 17.76
CA GLY A 291 -20.53 -19.90 19.21
C GLY A 291 -19.67 -18.75 19.74
N LEU A 292 -19.74 -18.44 21.04
CA LEU A 292 -18.92 -17.39 21.66
C LEU A 292 -17.43 -17.75 21.63
N LYS A 293 -17.07 -18.95 22.10
CA LYS A 293 -15.75 -19.53 21.91
C LYS A 293 -15.63 -20.09 20.51
N VAL A 294 -14.61 -19.67 19.78
CA VAL A 294 -14.38 -20.08 18.39
C VAL A 294 -13.37 -21.20 18.32
N VAL A 295 -12.26 -21.07 19.03
CA VAL A 295 -11.24 -22.11 19.12
C VAL A 295 -10.56 -22.04 20.48
N GLU A 296 -10.27 -23.21 21.06
CA GLU A 296 -9.54 -23.34 22.32
C GLU A 296 -8.40 -24.35 22.15
N LEU A 297 -7.22 -23.98 22.58
CA LEU A 297 -6.03 -24.83 22.67
C LEU A 297 -5.67 -25.01 24.16
N LYS A 298 -5.49 -26.26 24.60
CA LYS A 298 -5.13 -26.60 25.97
C LYS A 298 -3.90 -27.49 26.00
N GLY A 299 -2.82 -26.99 26.59
CA GLY A 299 -1.57 -27.74 26.79
C GLY A 299 -0.95 -28.26 25.49
N VAL A 300 -1.11 -27.54 24.37
CA VAL A 300 -0.69 -28.05 23.07
C VAL A 300 0.83 -28.11 22.97
N ARG A 301 1.34 -29.27 22.55
CA ARG A 301 2.74 -29.52 22.23
C ARG A 301 2.92 -29.67 20.73
N GLN A 302 3.95 -29.00 20.19
CA GLN A 302 4.34 -29.12 18.78
C GLN A 302 5.84 -28.99 18.62
N ALA A 303 6.43 -29.93 17.85
CA ALA A 303 7.85 -29.93 17.52
C ALA A 303 8.06 -30.37 16.06
N TYR A 304 9.18 -29.97 15.47
CA TYR A 304 9.66 -30.41 14.18
C TYR A 304 11.06 -31.03 14.36
N GLY A 305 11.14 -32.34 14.28
CA GLY A 305 12.37 -33.06 14.69
C GLY A 305 12.72 -32.73 16.14
N ASP A 306 13.96 -32.31 16.38
CA ASP A 306 14.46 -31.95 17.73
C ASP A 306 14.06 -30.53 18.15
N HIS A 307 13.52 -29.71 17.23
CA HIS A 307 13.15 -28.34 17.52
C HIS A 307 11.73 -28.23 18.08
N VAL A 308 11.62 -27.96 19.36
CA VAL A 308 10.34 -27.77 20.05
C VAL A 308 9.87 -26.32 19.88
N VAL A 309 8.76 -26.13 19.16
CA VAL A 309 8.14 -24.80 18.93
C VAL A 309 7.23 -24.42 20.10
N TYR A 310 6.37 -25.34 20.51
CA TYR A 310 5.44 -25.17 21.64
C TYR A 310 5.52 -26.37 22.59
N ARG A 311 5.54 -26.10 23.90
CA ARG A 311 5.59 -27.16 24.96
C ARG A 311 4.27 -27.31 25.70
N ASP A 312 3.63 -26.21 26.03
CA ASP A 312 2.37 -26.10 26.76
C ASP A 312 1.64 -24.85 26.31
N LEU A 313 1.07 -24.93 25.11
CA LEU A 313 0.42 -23.79 24.48
C LEU A 313 -1.05 -23.75 24.88
N ASN A 314 -1.45 -22.64 25.51
CA ASN A 314 -2.85 -22.35 25.85
C ASN A 314 -3.28 -21.09 25.11
N PHE A 315 -4.40 -21.18 24.39
CA PHE A 315 -4.94 -20.05 23.62
C PHE A 315 -6.44 -20.20 23.43
N THR A 316 -7.18 -19.10 23.52
CA THR A 316 -8.62 -19.08 23.25
C THR A 316 -8.92 -17.86 22.39
N ALA A 317 -9.70 -18.06 21.32
CA ALA A 317 -10.24 -16.97 20.52
C ALA A 317 -11.78 -16.94 20.61
N GLU A 318 -12.31 -15.73 20.74
CA GLU A 318 -13.75 -15.47 20.80
C GLU A 318 -14.29 -14.93 19.48
N ARG A 319 -15.59 -15.05 19.31
CA ARG A 319 -16.29 -14.58 18.11
C ARG A 319 -16.10 -13.08 17.89
N GLY A 320 -15.80 -12.71 16.64
CA GLY A 320 -15.64 -11.33 16.20
C GLY A 320 -14.29 -10.70 16.56
N GLN A 321 -13.41 -11.43 17.25
CA GLN A 321 -12.05 -10.92 17.51
C GLN A 321 -11.23 -10.85 16.22
N LYS A 322 -10.50 -9.77 16.05
CA LYS A 322 -9.44 -9.62 15.05
C LYS A 322 -8.10 -9.63 15.76
N ILE A 323 -7.26 -10.62 15.46
CA ILE A 323 -5.99 -10.85 16.15
C ILE A 323 -4.86 -10.88 15.12
N VAL A 324 -3.83 -10.04 15.31
CA VAL A 324 -2.58 -10.11 14.56
C VAL A 324 -1.51 -10.81 15.39
N LEU A 325 -0.82 -11.77 14.78
CA LEU A 325 0.32 -12.45 15.37
C LEU A 325 1.60 -11.70 15.02
N VAL A 326 2.31 -11.19 16.02
CA VAL A 326 3.58 -10.48 15.86
C VAL A 326 4.70 -11.21 16.60
N GLY A 327 5.95 -11.00 16.21
CA GLY A 327 7.13 -11.61 16.84
C GLY A 327 8.20 -11.99 15.81
N PRO A 328 9.40 -12.42 16.26
CA PRO A 328 10.51 -12.73 15.36
C PRO A 328 10.21 -13.90 14.41
N ASN A 329 10.97 -13.98 13.34
CA ASN A 329 10.86 -15.12 12.43
C ASN A 329 11.33 -16.39 13.13
N GLY A 330 10.66 -17.50 12.82
CA GLY A 330 10.90 -18.77 13.52
C GLY A 330 10.27 -18.87 14.92
N ALA A 331 9.61 -17.83 15.43
CA ALA A 331 8.95 -17.86 16.75
C ALA A 331 7.73 -18.79 16.82
N GLY A 332 7.26 -19.32 15.69
CA GLY A 332 6.14 -20.26 15.65
C GLY A 332 4.81 -19.67 15.15
N LYS A 333 4.77 -18.42 14.68
CA LYS A 333 3.54 -17.75 14.19
C LYS A 333 2.74 -18.61 13.19
N SER A 334 3.38 -19.01 12.09
CA SER A 334 2.75 -19.87 11.07
C SER A 334 2.40 -21.26 11.60
N THR A 335 3.17 -21.80 12.53
CA THR A 335 2.86 -23.06 13.22
C THR A 335 1.58 -22.93 14.03
N LEU A 336 1.37 -21.82 14.75
CA LEU A 336 0.13 -21.55 15.47
C LEU A 336 -1.06 -21.50 14.52
N LEU A 337 -0.97 -20.77 13.39
CA LEU A 337 -2.05 -20.74 12.40
C LEU A 337 -2.35 -22.13 11.84
N LYS A 338 -1.34 -22.94 11.52
CA LYS A 338 -1.51 -24.30 11.02
C LYS A 338 -2.16 -25.23 12.04
N ILE A 339 -1.83 -25.09 13.34
CA ILE A 339 -2.49 -25.81 14.44
C ILE A 339 -3.96 -25.37 14.53
N LEU A 340 -4.25 -24.08 14.51
CA LEU A 340 -5.61 -23.56 14.55
C LEU A 340 -6.45 -24.02 13.36
N ALA A 341 -5.82 -24.15 12.18
CA ALA A 341 -6.43 -24.60 10.93
C ALA A 341 -6.57 -26.13 10.82
N ASP A 342 -6.00 -26.89 11.73
CA ASP A 342 -5.91 -28.37 11.65
C ASP A 342 -5.10 -28.89 10.43
N VAL A 343 -4.17 -28.09 9.94
CA VAL A 343 -3.27 -28.48 8.85
C VAL A 343 -2.12 -29.32 9.36
N VAL A 344 -1.69 -29.10 10.61
CA VAL A 344 -0.61 -29.86 11.26
C VAL A 344 -1.20 -30.54 12.49
N PRO A 345 -1.08 -31.89 12.59
CA PRO A 345 -1.54 -32.62 13.76
C PRO A 345 -0.72 -32.23 15.01
N ILE A 346 -1.40 -32.01 16.12
CA ILE A 346 -0.76 -31.72 17.40
C ILE A 346 -0.12 -33.00 17.98
N GLN A 347 1.03 -32.86 18.65
CA GLN A 347 1.74 -34.00 19.27
C GLN A 347 1.33 -34.22 20.74
N GLY A 348 0.55 -33.31 21.31
CA GLY A 348 0.01 -33.41 22.67
C GLY A 348 -0.90 -32.25 22.98
N GLY A 349 -1.72 -32.38 24.01
CA GLY A 349 -2.76 -31.40 24.34
C GLY A 349 -4.06 -31.60 23.58
N GLU A 350 -4.93 -30.60 23.64
CA GLU A 350 -6.25 -30.62 23.02
C GLU A 350 -6.48 -29.38 22.17
N ARG A 351 -7.13 -29.56 21.01
CA ARG A 351 -7.66 -28.49 20.16
C ARG A 351 -9.17 -28.68 20.00
N GLU A 352 -9.94 -27.73 20.47
CA GLU A 352 -11.39 -27.74 20.39
C GLU A 352 -11.91 -26.57 19.55
N LEU A 353 -12.74 -26.87 18.57
CA LEU A 353 -13.52 -25.86 17.85
C LEU A 353 -14.86 -25.63 18.55
N GLY A 354 -15.25 -24.39 18.66
CA GLY A 354 -16.56 -24.01 19.17
C GLY A 354 -17.73 -24.48 18.29
N SER A 355 -18.94 -24.37 18.82
CA SER A 355 -20.15 -24.75 18.07
C SER A 355 -20.29 -23.92 16.77
N ASN A 356 -20.64 -24.59 15.69
CA ASN A 356 -20.88 -23.99 14.38
C ASN A 356 -19.68 -23.19 13.82
N VAL A 357 -18.44 -23.58 14.16
CA VAL A 357 -17.24 -22.96 13.63
C VAL A 357 -16.86 -23.59 12.30
N ILE A 358 -16.66 -22.74 11.29
CA ILE A 358 -16.19 -23.11 9.96
C ILE A 358 -14.84 -22.42 9.76
N PRO A 359 -13.73 -23.16 9.91
CA PRO A 359 -12.39 -22.59 9.70
C PRO A 359 -12.08 -22.44 8.21
N GLY A 360 -11.41 -21.37 7.86
CA GLY A 360 -10.81 -21.14 6.55
C GLY A 360 -9.36 -20.72 6.71
N TYR A 361 -8.45 -21.42 6.04
CA TYR A 361 -7.02 -21.14 6.10
C TYR A 361 -6.50 -20.65 4.76
N PHE A 362 -5.87 -19.50 4.79
CA PHE A 362 -5.18 -18.92 3.67
C PHE A 362 -3.68 -19.04 3.89
N ALA A 363 -3.11 -20.06 3.25
CA ALA A 363 -1.69 -20.38 3.38
C ALA A 363 -0.81 -19.48 2.51
N GLN A 364 0.46 -19.42 2.82
CA GLN A 364 1.47 -18.75 2.01
C GLN A 364 1.60 -19.38 0.60
N ASN A 365 1.46 -20.71 0.47
CA ASN A 365 1.38 -21.44 -0.81
C ASN A 365 -0.10 -21.55 -1.25
N ARG A 366 -0.53 -20.65 -2.10
CA ARG A 366 -1.94 -20.30 -2.38
C ARG A 366 -2.57 -21.02 -3.57
N LEU A 367 -1.77 -21.75 -4.36
CA LEU A 367 -2.14 -22.19 -5.69
C LEU A 367 -2.82 -23.55 -5.73
N ASP A 368 -2.71 -24.36 -4.68
CA ASP A 368 -3.18 -25.74 -4.63
C ASP A 368 -4.71 -25.90 -4.81
N ASN A 369 -5.47 -24.84 -4.54
CA ASN A 369 -6.93 -24.84 -4.66
C ASN A 369 -7.45 -24.26 -5.99
N LEU A 370 -6.56 -23.83 -6.89
CA LEU A 370 -6.93 -23.29 -8.20
C LEU A 370 -6.76 -24.36 -9.27
N LYS A 371 -7.80 -24.54 -10.10
CA LYS A 371 -7.75 -25.48 -11.22
C LYS A 371 -7.21 -24.77 -12.47
N PRO A 372 -6.00 -25.10 -12.95
CA PRO A 372 -5.34 -24.39 -14.04
C PRO A 372 -6.13 -24.35 -15.34
N ASP A 373 -6.92 -25.40 -15.60
CA ASP A 373 -7.66 -25.60 -16.85
C ASP A 373 -8.97 -24.77 -16.92
N LEU A 374 -9.44 -24.27 -15.77
CA LEU A 374 -10.66 -23.47 -15.72
C LEU A 374 -10.35 -21.98 -15.88
N THR A 375 -11.34 -21.24 -16.35
CA THR A 375 -11.28 -19.77 -16.36
C THR A 375 -11.44 -19.20 -14.94
N VAL A 376 -11.08 -17.94 -14.77
CA VAL A 376 -11.27 -17.19 -13.52
C VAL A 376 -12.73 -17.28 -13.04
N PHE A 377 -13.67 -17.07 -13.96
CA PHE A 377 -15.10 -17.12 -13.64
C PHE A 377 -15.55 -18.52 -13.23
N GLU A 378 -15.18 -19.55 -13.97
CA GLU A 378 -15.54 -20.96 -13.68
C GLU A 378 -14.99 -21.41 -12.33
N ASN A 379 -13.76 -21.02 -11.98
CA ASN A 379 -13.18 -21.30 -10.68
C ASN A 379 -13.96 -20.72 -9.50
N VAL A 380 -14.59 -19.56 -9.68
CA VAL A 380 -15.48 -18.98 -8.66
C VAL A 380 -16.83 -19.67 -8.66
N MET A 381 -17.39 -19.96 -9.85
CA MET A 381 -18.70 -20.62 -9.97
C MET A 381 -18.68 -22.09 -9.50
N GLU A 382 -17.53 -22.74 -9.49
CA GLU A 382 -17.37 -24.09 -8.90
C GLU A 382 -17.76 -24.14 -7.42
N LEU A 383 -17.64 -23.01 -6.70
CA LEU A 383 -18.04 -22.90 -5.29
C LEU A 383 -19.56 -22.77 -5.10
N ARG A 384 -20.32 -22.73 -6.19
CA ARG A 384 -21.79 -22.72 -6.13
C ARG A 384 -22.28 -24.04 -5.55
N THR A 385 -23.04 -23.96 -4.47
CA THR A 385 -23.71 -25.09 -3.84
C THR A 385 -25.20 -24.81 -3.75
N ALA A 386 -26.02 -25.84 -3.46
CA ALA A 386 -27.43 -25.67 -3.22
C ALA A 386 -27.71 -24.71 -2.04
N GLU A 387 -26.78 -24.62 -1.10
CA GLU A 387 -26.88 -23.79 0.10
C GLU A 387 -26.57 -22.32 -0.16
N ASN A 388 -25.53 -22.00 -0.97
CA ASN A 388 -25.07 -20.63 -1.13
C ASN A 388 -25.67 -19.89 -2.34
N GLN A 389 -26.38 -20.59 -3.23
CA GLN A 389 -27.10 -20.07 -4.42
C GLN A 389 -26.34 -18.94 -5.14
N LEU A 390 -25.00 -19.04 -5.24
CA LEU A 390 -24.16 -18.01 -5.86
C LEU A 390 -24.68 -17.71 -7.28
N THR A 391 -25.09 -16.47 -7.51
CA THR A 391 -25.52 -16.01 -8.82
C THR A 391 -24.33 -15.57 -9.65
N GLU A 392 -24.43 -15.61 -10.99
CA GLU A 392 -23.39 -15.09 -11.89
C GLU A 392 -23.07 -13.61 -11.62
N GLN A 393 -24.10 -12.81 -11.32
CA GLN A 393 -23.94 -11.41 -11.00
C GLN A 393 -23.13 -11.20 -9.73
N GLN A 394 -23.37 -12.00 -8.69
CA GLN A 394 -22.59 -11.97 -7.45
C GLN A 394 -21.13 -12.40 -7.69
N ALA A 395 -20.93 -13.48 -8.46
CA ALA A 395 -19.58 -13.93 -8.81
C ALA A 395 -18.79 -12.84 -9.56
N ARG A 396 -19.42 -12.20 -10.57
CA ARG A 396 -18.82 -11.08 -11.31
C ARG A 396 -18.56 -9.86 -10.42
N ALA A 397 -19.44 -9.58 -9.46
CA ALA A 397 -19.27 -8.47 -8.51
C ALA A 397 -18.09 -8.73 -7.56
N ILE A 398 -17.94 -9.95 -7.04
CA ILE A 398 -16.80 -10.36 -6.22
C ILE A 398 -15.50 -10.25 -7.03
N LEU A 399 -15.46 -10.82 -8.23
CA LEU A 399 -14.29 -10.74 -9.11
C LEU A 399 -13.93 -9.28 -9.44
N GLY A 400 -14.93 -8.45 -9.70
CA GLY A 400 -14.74 -7.01 -9.92
C GLY A 400 -14.17 -6.28 -8.70
N ALA A 401 -14.58 -6.65 -7.48
CA ALA A 401 -14.01 -6.11 -6.25
C ALA A 401 -12.53 -6.48 -6.07
N PHE A 402 -12.10 -7.63 -6.61
CA PHE A 402 -10.70 -8.06 -6.69
C PHE A 402 -10.03 -7.67 -8.02
N LEU A 403 -10.54 -6.64 -8.70
CA LEU A 403 -9.93 -6.02 -9.87
C LEU A 403 -9.88 -6.89 -11.13
N PHE A 404 -10.68 -7.96 -11.22
CA PHE A 404 -10.86 -8.70 -12.48
C PHE A 404 -11.86 -7.96 -13.37
N ARG A 405 -11.40 -7.50 -14.55
CA ARG A 405 -12.19 -6.73 -15.52
C ARG A 405 -12.94 -7.66 -16.48
N LYS A 406 -13.75 -7.06 -17.36
CA LYS A 406 -14.65 -7.76 -18.30
C LYS A 406 -14.02 -8.98 -18.98
N ASP A 407 -12.82 -8.82 -19.54
CA ASP A 407 -12.13 -9.87 -20.30
C ASP A 407 -11.29 -10.80 -19.41
N ASP A 408 -10.85 -10.30 -18.24
CA ASP A 408 -10.02 -11.08 -17.31
C ASP A 408 -10.76 -12.28 -16.74
N VAL A 409 -12.09 -12.20 -16.61
CA VAL A 409 -12.91 -13.31 -16.07
C VAL A 409 -12.92 -14.55 -16.97
N HIS A 410 -12.59 -14.38 -18.24
CA HIS A 410 -12.54 -15.45 -19.23
C HIS A 410 -11.12 -16.01 -19.43
N LYS A 411 -10.10 -15.44 -18.81
CA LYS A 411 -8.73 -15.95 -18.88
C LYS A 411 -8.61 -17.30 -18.16
N PRO A 412 -7.95 -18.30 -18.76
CA PRO A 412 -7.59 -19.53 -18.04
C PRO A 412 -6.57 -19.20 -16.95
N ILE A 413 -6.63 -19.94 -15.82
CA ILE A 413 -5.77 -19.66 -14.66
C ILE A 413 -4.28 -19.86 -14.98
N GLY A 414 -3.97 -20.75 -15.91
CA GLY A 414 -2.60 -21.02 -16.32
C GLY A 414 -1.83 -19.78 -16.77
N VAL A 415 -2.51 -18.83 -17.45
CA VAL A 415 -1.90 -17.59 -17.98
C VAL A 415 -1.89 -16.41 -16.98
N LEU A 416 -2.46 -16.59 -15.78
CA LEU A 416 -2.49 -15.55 -14.77
C LEU A 416 -1.12 -15.37 -14.10
N SER A 417 -0.76 -14.12 -13.82
CA SER A 417 0.37 -13.79 -12.96
C SER A 417 0.18 -14.29 -11.52
N GLY A 418 1.27 -14.42 -10.75
CA GLY A 418 1.21 -14.83 -9.35
C GLY A 418 0.27 -13.95 -8.50
N GLY A 419 0.31 -12.63 -8.71
CA GLY A 419 -0.58 -11.69 -8.05
C GLY A 419 -2.06 -11.86 -8.43
N GLU A 420 -2.37 -12.14 -9.71
CA GLU A 420 -3.74 -12.42 -10.16
C GLU A 420 -4.26 -13.74 -9.56
N LYS A 421 -3.42 -14.77 -9.51
CA LYS A 421 -3.76 -16.03 -8.83
C LYS A 421 -4.03 -15.82 -7.35
N SER A 422 -3.24 -15.00 -6.66
CA SER A 422 -3.46 -14.65 -5.25
C SER A 422 -4.78 -13.91 -5.04
N ARG A 423 -5.12 -12.94 -5.90
CA ARG A 423 -6.41 -12.24 -5.85
C ARG A 423 -7.58 -13.19 -6.07
N LEU A 424 -7.46 -14.14 -7.01
CA LEU A 424 -8.49 -15.14 -7.26
C LEU A 424 -8.69 -16.06 -6.06
N ALA A 425 -7.60 -16.53 -5.43
CA ALA A 425 -7.67 -17.36 -4.24
C ALA A 425 -8.39 -16.63 -3.07
N LEU A 426 -8.11 -15.33 -2.90
CA LEU A 426 -8.81 -14.48 -1.92
C LEU A 426 -10.29 -14.30 -2.28
N ALA A 427 -10.60 -14.05 -3.55
CA ALA A 427 -11.99 -13.94 -4.01
C ALA A 427 -12.76 -15.24 -3.73
N ARG A 428 -12.19 -16.41 -4.04
CA ARG A 428 -12.78 -17.71 -3.75
C ARG A 428 -13.07 -17.91 -2.25
N LEU A 429 -12.12 -17.54 -1.39
CA LEU A 429 -12.28 -17.63 0.06
C LEU A 429 -13.46 -16.80 0.57
N LEU A 430 -13.71 -15.64 -0.04
CA LEU A 430 -14.75 -14.71 0.36
C LEU A 430 -16.12 -14.97 -0.31
N VAL A 431 -16.21 -15.88 -1.25
CA VAL A 431 -17.50 -16.36 -1.82
C VAL A 431 -18.35 -17.08 -0.77
N LYS A 432 -17.70 -17.94 0.04
CA LYS A 432 -18.31 -18.63 1.18
C LYS A 432 -17.45 -18.34 2.41
N PRO A 433 -17.58 -17.15 3.01
CA PRO A 433 -16.67 -16.73 4.06
C PRO A 433 -16.78 -17.66 5.27
N PRO A 434 -15.66 -18.23 5.72
CA PRO A 434 -15.61 -18.98 6.98
C PRO A 434 -15.87 -18.01 8.14
N ASN A 435 -16.33 -18.49 9.29
CA ASN A 435 -16.49 -17.64 10.48
C ASN A 435 -15.25 -17.61 11.39
N LEU A 436 -14.27 -18.47 11.12
CA LEU A 436 -12.90 -18.37 11.61
C LEU A 436 -11.96 -18.29 10.42
N LEU A 437 -11.43 -17.10 10.15
CA LEU A 437 -10.51 -16.83 9.04
C LEU A 437 -9.08 -16.75 9.57
N LEU A 438 -8.22 -17.61 9.06
CA LEU A 438 -6.81 -17.72 9.40
C LEU A 438 -5.98 -17.36 8.17
N MET A 439 -5.10 -16.34 8.26
CA MET A 439 -4.36 -15.85 7.10
C MET A 439 -2.86 -15.72 7.41
N ASP A 440 -2.03 -16.38 6.61
CA ASP A 440 -0.57 -16.30 6.70
C ASP A 440 -0.03 -15.41 5.58
N GLU A 441 0.44 -14.21 5.93
CA GLU A 441 0.97 -13.18 5.04
C GLU A 441 0.07 -12.89 3.81
N PRO A 442 -1.18 -12.45 4.00
CA PRO A 442 -2.13 -12.28 2.89
C PRO A 442 -1.78 -11.15 1.93
N THR A 443 -0.93 -10.22 2.34
CA THR A 443 -0.53 -9.04 1.57
C THR A 443 0.64 -9.29 0.61
N THR A 444 1.40 -10.37 0.80
CA THR A 444 2.56 -10.73 -0.03
C THR A 444 2.15 -10.98 -1.48
N HIS A 445 2.89 -10.49 -2.45
CA HIS A 445 2.64 -10.56 -3.91
C HIS A 445 1.36 -9.85 -4.39
N LEU A 446 0.69 -9.07 -3.55
CA LEU A 446 -0.43 -8.22 -3.95
C LEU A 446 0.07 -6.82 -4.27
N ASP A 447 -0.47 -6.22 -5.34
CA ASP A 447 -0.26 -4.80 -5.59
C ASP A 447 -1.03 -3.94 -4.55
N ILE A 448 -0.64 -2.68 -4.44
CA ILE A 448 -1.20 -1.75 -3.45
C ILE A 448 -2.73 -1.66 -3.56
N GLN A 449 -3.30 -1.67 -4.78
CA GLN A 449 -4.74 -1.62 -4.99
C GLN A 449 -5.44 -2.89 -4.51
N SER A 450 -4.81 -4.05 -4.69
CA SER A 450 -5.32 -5.34 -4.20
C SER A 450 -5.26 -5.42 -2.67
N ILE A 451 -4.20 -4.90 -2.05
CA ILE A 451 -4.10 -4.77 -0.58
C ILE A 451 -5.23 -3.88 -0.04
N ASP A 452 -5.51 -2.74 -0.69
CA ASP A 452 -6.60 -1.85 -0.30
C ASP A 452 -7.97 -2.53 -0.44
N ALA A 453 -8.19 -3.30 -1.51
CA ALA A 453 -9.42 -4.05 -1.72
C ALA A 453 -9.61 -5.13 -0.65
N LEU A 454 -8.56 -5.90 -0.34
CA LEU A 454 -8.56 -6.90 0.73
C LEU A 454 -8.84 -6.26 2.09
N THR A 455 -8.16 -5.16 2.39
CA THR A 455 -8.32 -4.41 3.64
C THR A 455 -9.76 -3.94 3.81
N ALA A 456 -10.36 -3.37 2.76
CA ALA A 456 -11.74 -2.92 2.76
C ALA A 456 -12.73 -4.09 2.99
N ALA A 457 -12.46 -5.25 2.39
CA ALA A 457 -13.26 -6.46 2.59
C ALA A 457 -13.20 -6.94 4.04
N LEU A 458 -11.99 -7.06 4.61
CA LEU A 458 -11.77 -7.57 5.96
C LEU A 458 -12.17 -6.58 7.06
N LYS A 459 -12.18 -5.28 6.78
CA LYS A 459 -12.66 -4.26 7.73
C LYS A 459 -14.11 -4.51 8.13
N ASN A 460 -14.95 -4.89 7.16
CA ASN A 460 -16.37 -5.14 7.34
C ASN A 460 -16.71 -6.62 7.62
N TYR A 461 -15.70 -7.47 7.79
CA TYR A 461 -15.90 -8.88 8.08
C TYR A 461 -16.29 -9.06 9.54
N GLU A 462 -17.43 -9.75 9.80
CA GLU A 462 -18.01 -9.96 11.14
C GLU A 462 -17.56 -11.27 11.81
N GLY A 463 -16.81 -12.10 11.12
CA GLY A 463 -16.20 -13.32 11.68
C GLY A 463 -14.98 -13.05 12.54
N THR A 464 -14.42 -14.11 13.10
CA THR A 464 -13.13 -14.07 13.82
C THR A 464 -11.98 -14.14 12.83
N LEU A 465 -11.03 -13.22 12.93
CA LEU A 465 -9.87 -13.12 12.03
C LEU A 465 -8.58 -13.25 12.84
N ILE A 466 -7.73 -14.22 12.49
CA ILE A 466 -6.38 -14.36 13.05
C ILE A 466 -5.39 -14.36 11.89
N PHE A 467 -4.43 -13.44 11.89
CA PHE A 467 -3.54 -13.28 10.76
C PHE A 467 -2.11 -12.92 11.15
N ILE A 468 -1.18 -13.22 10.24
CA ILE A 468 0.20 -12.74 10.25
C ILE A 468 0.32 -11.75 9.11
N SER A 469 0.93 -10.60 9.35
CA SER A 469 1.31 -9.65 8.30
C SER A 469 2.48 -8.80 8.74
N HIS A 470 3.31 -8.41 7.76
CA HIS A 470 4.39 -7.44 7.93
C HIS A 470 3.98 -6.04 7.43
N ASP A 471 2.78 -5.89 6.87
CA ASP A 471 2.24 -4.61 6.42
C ASP A 471 1.58 -3.85 7.58
N VAL A 472 2.29 -2.82 8.08
CA VAL A 472 1.83 -1.98 9.19
C VAL A 472 0.53 -1.23 8.85
N HIS A 473 0.36 -0.80 7.59
CA HIS A 473 -0.86 -0.12 7.16
C HIS A 473 -2.07 -1.06 7.21
N PHE A 474 -1.90 -2.29 6.74
CA PHE A 474 -2.93 -3.34 6.81
C PHE A 474 -3.34 -3.65 8.25
N ILE A 475 -2.35 -3.84 9.15
CA ILE A 475 -2.59 -4.13 10.57
C ILE A 475 -3.38 -3.01 11.24
N ARG A 476 -2.94 -1.75 11.07
CA ARG A 476 -3.60 -0.57 11.66
C ARG A 476 -5.03 -0.38 11.16
N THR A 477 -5.25 -0.56 9.85
CA THR A 477 -6.57 -0.35 9.24
C THR A 477 -7.60 -1.39 9.68
N LEU A 478 -7.16 -2.61 10.01
CA LEU A 478 -8.03 -3.67 10.54
C LEU A 478 -8.32 -3.54 12.04
N ASP A 479 -7.62 -2.66 12.75
CA ASP A 479 -7.74 -2.41 14.19
C ASP A 479 -7.69 -3.71 15.02
N ALA A 480 -6.71 -4.58 14.70
CA ALA A 480 -6.58 -5.89 15.28
C ALA A 480 -5.86 -5.85 16.65
N ASN A 481 -6.30 -6.69 17.58
CA ASN A 481 -5.59 -6.93 18.85
C ASN A 481 -4.28 -7.66 18.58
N VAL A 482 -3.24 -7.31 19.31
CA VAL A 482 -1.91 -7.88 19.11
C VAL A 482 -1.69 -9.08 20.04
N LEU A 483 -1.28 -10.20 19.44
CA LEU A 483 -0.79 -11.39 20.14
C LEU A 483 0.69 -11.57 19.80
N HIS A 484 1.56 -11.29 20.77
CA HIS A 484 3.00 -11.43 20.59
C HIS A 484 3.43 -12.87 20.82
N VAL A 485 4.13 -13.43 19.84
CA VAL A 485 4.65 -14.81 19.83
C VAL A 485 6.16 -14.76 19.99
N HIS A 486 6.67 -15.29 21.10
CA HIS A 486 8.11 -15.34 21.36
C HIS A 486 8.49 -16.59 22.16
N SER A 487 9.49 -17.32 21.68
CA SER A 487 10.05 -18.52 22.35
C SER A 487 8.97 -19.50 22.86
N GLY A 488 7.96 -19.78 22.04
CA GLY A 488 6.87 -20.70 22.36
C GLY A 488 5.84 -20.17 23.37
N ARG A 489 5.88 -18.89 23.70
CA ARG A 489 4.92 -18.22 24.59
C ARG A 489 4.06 -17.22 23.82
N LEU A 490 2.81 -17.08 24.22
CA LEU A 490 1.87 -16.09 23.72
C LEU A 490 1.65 -15.01 24.77
N THR A 491 1.83 -13.75 24.39
CA THR A 491 1.57 -12.59 25.25
C THR A 491 0.50 -11.73 24.59
N PRO A 492 -0.74 -11.71 25.09
CA PRO A 492 -1.79 -10.87 24.56
C PRO A 492 -1.60 -9.41 25.01
N TYR A 493 -1.81 -8.49 24.08
CA TYR A 493 -1.91 -7.05 24.35
C TYR A 493 -3.37 -6.63 24.16
N ALA A 494 -3.97 -6.08 25.23
CA ALA A 494 -5.37 -5.66 25.23
C ALA A 494 -5.53 -4.31 24.53
N GLY A 495 -5.21 -4.25 23.24
CA GLY A 495 -5.28 -3.05 22.43
C GLY A 495 -4.77 -3.30 21.02
N ASN A 496 -4.89 -2.26 20.19
CA ASN A 496 -4.44 -2.30 18.81
C ASN A 496 -2.91 -2.21 18.68
N TYR A 497 -2.44 -2.14 17.44
CA TYR A 497 -1.01 -2.14 17.13
C TYR A 497 -0.28 -0.91 17.70
N ASP A 498 -0.92 0.25 17.75
CA ASP A 498 -0.31 1.47 18.32
C ASP A 498 -0.13 1.36 19.84
N TYR A 499 -1.09 0.73 20.53
CA TYR A 499 -0.94 0.38 21.95
C TYR A 499 0.22 -0.60 22.19
N TYR A 500 0.38 -1.61 21.31
CA TYR A 500 1.51 -2.54 21.36
C TYR A 500 2.84 -1.81 21.19
N LEU A 501 2.95 -0.88 20.23
CA LEU A 501 4.14 -0.06 20.00
C LEU A 501 4.53 0.72 21.26
N GLU A 502 3.58 1.39 21.87
CA GLU A 502 3.82 2.15 23.10
C GLU A 502 4.34 1.26 24.24
N LYS A 503 3.77 0.07 24.41
CA LYS A 503 4.13 -0.85 25.48
C LYS A 503 5.41 -1.65 25.21
N SER A 504 5.70 -1.98 23.96
CA SER A 504 6.92 -2.71 23.58
C SER A 504 8.18 -1.85 23.63
N LYS A 505 8.05 -0.52 23.78
CA LYS A 505 9.17 0.45 23.70
C LYS A 505 10.01 0.31 22.44
N ALA A 506 9.42 -0.20 21.38
CA ALA A 506 10.09 -0.34 20.10
C ALA A 506 10.36 1.06 19.51
N THR A 507 11.54 1.22 18.97
CA THR A 507 11.99 2.50 18.39
C THR A 507 11.26 2.85 17.09
N ASP A 508 10.69 1.82 16.43
CA ASP A 508 10.01 1.94 15.15
C ASP A 508 8.82 0.97 15.07
N ALA A 509 7.74 1.40 14.42
CA ALA A 509 6.53 0.62 14.18
C ALA A 509 6.81 -0.72 13.48
N ARG A 510 7.82 -0.78 12.64
CA ARG A 510 8.20 -1.95 11.89
C ARG A 510 9.09 -2.89 12.70
N ALA A 511 10.03 -2.35 13.48
CA ALA A 511 10.87 -3.12 14.38
C ALA A 511 10.06 -3.85 15.47
N ALA A 512 8.93 -3.29 15.89
CA ALA A 512 8.03 -3.91 16.85
C ALA A 512 7.40 -5.22 16.38
N LEU A 513 7.27 -5.45 15.07
CA LEU A 513 6.71 -6.70 14.54
C LEU A 513 7.60 -7.92 14.82
N THR A 514 8.90 -7.71 15.00
CA THR A 514 9.89 -8.75 15.25
C THR A 514 10.58 -8.64 16.61
N ALA A 515 10.22 -7.64 17.43
CA ALA A 515 10.86 -7.43 18.72
C ALA A 515 10.87 -8.73 19.57
N GLY A 516 12.06 -9.24 19.82
CA GLY A 516 12.30 -10.22 20.86
C GLY A 516 12.40 -9.48 22.18
N PHE A 517 11.52 -9.74 23.14
CA PHE A 517 11.70 -9.21 24.48
C PHE A 517 12.90 -9.90 25.14
N THR A 518 13.95 -9.15 25.39
CA THR A 518 14.89 -9.50 26.43
C THR A 518 14.14 -9.48 27.76
N ASP A 519 14.18 -10.61 28.50
CA ASP A 519 13.50 -10.91 29.76
C ASP A 519 13.30 -9.69 30.69
N ALA A 520 12.36 -8.85 30.43
CA ALA A 520 11.72 -8.00 31.42
C ALA A 520 10.46 -8.74 31.86
N ARG A 521 10.60 -9.62 32.88
CA ARG A 521 9.44 -10.19 33.57
C ARG A 521 8.46 -9.06 33.84
N PRO A 522 7.18 -9.19 33.47
CA PRO A 522 6.17 -8.30 34.01
C PRO A 522 6.23 -8.48 35.54
N ARG A 523 6.71 -7.48 36.24
CA ARG A 523 6.45 -7.37 37.65
C ARG A 523 4.95 -7.45 37.79
N GLN A 524 4.46 -8.53 38.37
CA GLN A 524 3.13 -8.61 38.92
C GLN A 524 2.95 -7.35 39.73
N ALA A 525 2.09 -6.46 39.25
CA ALA A 525 1.63 -5.34 40.04
C ALA A 525 0.95 -5.94 41.25
N ALA A 526 1.56 -5.76 42.41
CA ALA A 526 0.92 -6.01 43.68
C ALA A 526 -0.41 -5.23 43.68
N PRO A 527 -1.48 -5.80 44.24
CA PRO A 527 -2.77 -5.12 44.26
C PRO A 527 -2.63 -3.81 45.03
N ALA A 528 -2.65 -2.70 44.33
CA ALA A 528 -2.74 -1.39 44.93
C ALA A 528 -4.12 -1.28 45.56
N ASN A 529 -4.15 -1.25 46.87
CA ASN A 529 -5.31 -0.89 47.67
C ASN A 529 -5.92 0.44 47.15
N PRO A 530 -7.21 0.51 46.92
CA PRO A 530 -7.86 1.74 46.53
C PRO A 530 -8.01 2.62 47.76
N LYS A 531 -7.14 3.58 47.96
CA LYS A 531 -7.47 4.74 48.76
C LYS A 531 -8.00 5.82 47.83
N SER A 532 -9.30 5.86 47.82
CA SER A 532 -10.14 7.01 47.47
C SER A 532 -9.51 8.32 47.86
N GLN A 533 -9.39 9.20 46.91
CA GLN A 533 -9.70 10.62 47.10
C GLN A 533 -10.20 11.15 45.74
N THR A 534 -11.48 11.10 45.58
CA THR A 534 -12.22 12.01 44.73
C THR A 534 -12.18 13.40 45.35
N PRO A 535 -11.81 14.39 44.60
CA PRO A 535 -12.48 15.67 44.67
C PRO A 535 -13.49 15.71 43.52
N ASN A 536 -14.72 15.60 43.93
CA ASN A 536 -15.86 15.98 43.11
C ASN A 536 -15.86 17.51 43.02
N PRO A 537 -15.75 18.13 41.86
CA PRO A 537 -16.36 19.40 41.64
C PRO A 537 -17.73 19.13 41.03
N LYS A 538 -18.76 19.22 41.87
CA LYS A 538 -20.06 19.61 41.41
C LYS A 538 -19.91 20.98 40.73
N SER A 539 -19.85 20.99 39.41
CA SER A 539 -20.33 22.08 38.63
C SER A 539 -21.71 21.67 38.13
N GLU A 540 -22.72 22.13 38.85
CA GLU A 540 -24.07 22.25 38.34
C GLU A 540 -23.96 23.00 37.00
N SER A 541 -24.23 22.26 35.90
CA SER A 541 -24.49 22.85 34.60
C SER A 541 -25.82 23.61 34.73
N ALA A 542 -25.73 24.87 35.11
CA ALA A 542 -26.85 25.80 34.99
C ALA A 542 -27.21 25.83 33.48
N LYS A 543 -28.47 25.53 33.16
CA LYS A 543 -29.02 25.67 31.81
C LYS A 543 -28.69 27.07 31.29
N PRO A 544 -28.18 27.22 30.08
CA PRO A 544 -27.79 28.51 29.53
C PRO A 544 -29.01 29.45 29.51
N THR A 545 -28.83 30.67 30.00
CA THR A 545 -29.89 31.65 29.98
C THR A 545 -30.18 32.10 28.54
N PRO A 546 -31.44 32.42 28.18
CA PRO A 546 -31.80 32.88 26.84
C PRO A 546 -30.95 34.03 26.31
N ASN A 547 -30.40 34.85 27.19
CA ASN A 547 -29.51 35.96 26.85
C ASN A 547 -28.08 35.48 26.44
N GLN A 548 -27.61 34.37 26.97
CA GLN A 548 -26.31 33.78 26.58
C GLN A 548 -26.42 33.14 25.21
N LEU A 549 -27.46 32.37 24.93
CA LEU A 549 -27.71 31.79 23.62
C LEU A 549 -27.84 32.85 22.51
N ARG A 550 -28.50 33.97 22.82
CA ARG A 550 -28.61 35.11 21.89
C ARG A 550 -27.26 35.72 21.58
N LYS A 551 -26.38 35.93 22.57
CA LYS A 551 -25.03 36.46 22.37
C LYS A 551 -24.18 35.53 21.50
N PHE A 552 -24.20 34.21 21.74
CA PHE A 552 -23.45 33.26 20.90
C PHE A 552 -23.98 33.18 19.46
N ARG A 553 -25.30 33.31 19.26
CA ARG A 553 -25.85 33.39 17.89
C ARG A 553 -25.44 34.67 17.16
N GLU A 554 -25.39 35.80 17.88
CA GLU A 554 -24.91 37.06 17.31
C GLU A 554 -23.41 36.97 16.97
N GLU A 555 -22.60 36.33 17.81
CA GLU A 555 -21.16 36.08 17.58
C GLU A 555 -20.91 35.18 16.37
N VAL A 556 -21.62 34.06 16.25
CA VAL A 556 -21.55 33.17 15.11
C VAL A 556 -21.96 33.91 13.83
N GLY A 557 -23.04 34.70 13.83
CA GLY A 557 -23.47 35.48 12.69
C GLY A 557 -22.49 36.59 12.30
N GLN A 558 -21.74 37.19 13.24
CA GLN A 558 -20.67 38.13 12.91
C GLN A 558 -19.47 37.45 12.27
N LEU A 559 -19.10 36.26 12.74
CA LEU A 559 -18.02 35.49 12.15
C LEU A 559 -18.37 34.98 10.75
N GLU A 560 -19.60 34.53 10.52
CA GLU A 560 -20.10 34.17 9.17
C GLU A 560 -20.00 35.35 8.21
N LYS A 561 -20.41 36.53 8.63
CA LYS A 561 -20.32 37.75 7.82
C LYS A 561 -18.86 38.10 7.51
N LYS A 562 -17.96 37.98 8.48
CA LYS A 562 -16.52 38.21 8.30
C LYS A 562 -15.89 37.23 7.31
N VAL A 563 -16.23 35.92 7.38
CA VAL A 563 -15.78 34.93 6.44
C VAL A 563 -16.27 35.24 5.02
N SER A 564 -17.57 35.57 4.87
CA SER A 564 -18.16 35.93 3.57
C SER A 564 -17.53 37.18 2.94
N GLU A 565 -17.20 38.21 3.75
CA GLU A 565 -16.51 39.42 3.29
C GLU A 565 -15.07 39.14 2.82
N LEU A 566 -14.36 38.22 3.50
CA LEU A 566 -13.01 37.81 3.13
C LEU A 566 -13.04 36.93 1.85
N GLU A 567 -14.01 36.04 1.69
CA GLU A 567 -14.22 35.26 0.48
C GLU A 567 -14.56 36.14 -0.73
N ALA A 568 -15.38 37.19 -0.55
CA ALA A 568 -15.66 38.16 -1.61
C ALA A 568 -14.39 38.90 -2.06
N LYS A 569 -13.52 39.31 -1.12
CA LYS A 569 -12.22 39.92 -1.44
C LYS A 569 -11.27 38.95 -2.13
N GLN A 570 -11.25 37.69 -1.71
CA GLN A 570 -10.47 36.65 -2.38
C GLN A 570 -10.91 36.50 -3.85
N ALA A 571 -12.21 36.45 -4.11
CA ALA A 571 -12.76 36.37 -5.45
C ALA A 571 -12.40 37.60 -6.32
N GLU A 572 -12.43 38.81 -5.75
CA GLU A 572 -12.04 40.03 -6.43
C GLU A 572 -10.56 40.04 -6.82
N ILE A 573 -9.66 39.65 -5.91
CA ILE A 573 -8.22 39.56 -6.19
C ILE A 573 -7.93 38.45 -7.18
N THR A 574 -8.62 37.32 -7.10
CA THR A 574 -8.48 36.22 -8.06
C THR A 574 -8.87 36.67 -9.47
N ALA A 575 -10.00 37.38 -9.59
CA ALA A 575 -10.42 37.96 -10.87
C ALA A 575 -9.42 39.00 -11.41
N ALA A 576 -8.81 39.81 -10.51
CA ALA A 576 -7.77 40.76 -10.89
C ALA A 576 -6.47 40.10 -11.34
N LEU A 577 -6.17 38.91 -10.80
CA LEU A 577 -5.02 38.07 -11.22
C LEU A 577 -5.27 37.36 -12.55
N GLU A 578 -6.52 37.08 -12.91
CA GLU A 578 -6.90 36.47 -14.18
C GLU A 578 -6.90 37.47 -15.35
N ASP A 579 -6.79 38.77 -15.08
CA ASP A 579 -6.73 39.81 -16.14
C ASP A 579 -5.34 39.75 -16.82
N PRO A 580 -5.31 39.56 -18.17
CA PRO A 580 -4.06 39.53 -18.93
C PRO A 580 -3.18 40.78 -18.79
N ALA A 581 -3.77 41.94 -18.49
CA ALA A 581 -3.05 43.18 -18.27
C ALA A 581 -2.24 43.15 -16.95
N THR A 582 -2.64 42.36 -15.99
CA THR A 582 -1.94 42.21 -14.71
C THR A 582 -0.65 41.39 -14.83
N TYR A 583 -0.59 40.44 -15.79
CA TYR A 583 0.64 39.69 -16.08
C TYR A 583 1.76 40.53 -16.72
N ALA A 584 1.38 41.64 -17.39
CA ALA A 584 2.37 42.53 -18.00
C ALA A 584 3.13 43.36 -16.96
N ASP A 585 2.56 43.57 -15.76
CA ASP A 585 3.16 44.30 -14.65
C ASP A 585 3.59 43.33 -13.53
N LYS A 586 4.87 42.90 -13.57
CA LYS A 586 5.42 41.97 -12.56
C LYS A 586 5.32 42.49 -11.12
N GLY A 587 5.32 43.80 -10.91
CA GLY A 587 5.20 44.40 -9.57
C GLY A 587 3.78 44.23 -9.02
N LYS A 588 2.79 44.53 -9.84
CA LYS A 588 1.36 44.42 -9.50
C LYS A 588 0.95 42.96 -9.28
N PHE A 589 1.43 42.06 -10.12
CA PHE A 589 1.21 40.60 -9.97
C PHE A 589 1.78 40.05 -8.65
N HIS A 590 3.00 40.46 -8.30
CA HIS A 590 3.62 40.00 -7.04
C HIS A 590 2.91 40.56 -5.81
N HIS A 591 2.42 41.80 -5.87
CA HIS A 591 1.63 42.42 -4.80
C HIS A 591 0.30 41.70 -4.59
N LEU A 592 -0.46 41.45 -5.67
CA LEU A 592 -1.75 40.76 -5.60
C LEU A 592 -1.61 39.31 -5.11
N ASN A 593 -0.57 38.58 -5.52
CA ASN A 593 -0.31 37.23 -5.01
C ASN A 593 0.02 37.21 -3.50
N LYS A 594 0.77 38.20 -3.02
CA LYS A 594 1.06 38.35 -1.58
C LYS A 594 -0.21 38.68 -0.79
N GLU A 595 -1.05 39.55 -1.35
CA GLU A 595 -2.33 39.93 -0.76
C GLU A 595 -3.31 38.75 -0.74
N LEU A 596 -3.37 37.94 -1.82
CA LEU A 596 -4.15 36.71 -1.89
C LEU A 596 -3.72 35.71 -0.80
N SER A 597 -2.41 35.49 -0.63
CA SER A 597 -1.89 34.61 0.41
C SER A 597 -2.34 35.08 1.81
N THR A 598 -2.26 36.40 2.06
CA THR A 598 -2.66 36.95 3.37
C THR A 598 -4.17 36.78 3.62
N ILE A 599 -5.00 36.94 2.58
CA ILE A 599 -6.46 36.75 2.70
C ILE A 599 -6.80 35.29 2.93
N VAL A 600 -6.13 34.35 2.26
CA VAL A 600 -6.31 32.91 2.49
C VAL A 600 -6.03 32.53 3.94
N ASP A 601 -4.94 33.04 4.52
CA ASP A 601 -4.60 32.82 5.92
C ASP A 601 -5.66 33.42 6.87
N GLN A 602 -6.20 34.61 6.53
CA GLN A 602 -7.26 35.25 7.29
C GLN A 602 -8.59 34.49 7.23
N ILE A 603 -8.94 33.93 6.06
CA ILE A 603 -10.12 33.06 5.90
C ILE A 603 -9.96 31.81 6.76
N ALA A 604 -8.81 31.16 6.73
CA ALA A 604 -8.54 29.96 7.53
C ALA A 604 -8.68 30.26 9.04
N ALA A 605 -8.14 31.38 9.51
CA ALA A 605 -8.27 31.82 10.91
C ALA A 605 -9.72 32.10 11.28
N ALA A 606 -10.45 32.88 10.47
CA ALA A 606 -11.85 33.23 10.73
C ALA A 606 -12.78 32.01 10.69
N THR A 607 -12.51 31.04 9.80
CA THR A 607 -13.25 29.77 9.72
C THR A 607 -13.05 28.92 10.98
N ASN A 608 -11.81 28.81 11.50
CA ASN A 608 -11.53 28.12 12.75
C ASN A 608 -12.23 28.79 13.96
N GLU A 609 -12.25 30.13 14.02
CA GLU A 609 -12.98 30.87 15.04
C GLU A 609 -14.48 30.57 14.94
N TRP A 610 -15.04 30.58 13.74
CA TRP A 610 -16.45 30.28 13.49
C TRP A 610 -16.81 28.82 13.85
N GLU A 611 -16.02 27.82 13.46
CA GLU A 611 -16.24 26.41 13.82
C GLU A 611 -16.25 26.22 15.36
N THR A 612 -15.33 26.88 16.06
CA THR A 612 -15.25 26.82 17.51
C THR A 612 -16.49 27.46 18.19
N ALA A 613 -16.95 28.58 17.66
CA ALA A 613 -18.14 29.26 18.16
C ALA A 613 -19.45 28.50 17.84
N ALA A 614 -19.55 27.95 16.64
CA ALA A 614 -20.68 27.14 16.19
C ALA A 614 -20.79 25.81 16.97
N THR A 615 -19.66 25.15 17.28
CA THR A 615 -19.62 23.94 18.12
C THR A 615 -20.13 24.25 19.52
N LYS A 616 -19.65 25.34 20.15
CA LYS A 616 -20.11 25.77 21.47
C LYS A 616 -21.61 26.15 21.50
N LEU A 617 -22.10 26.79 20.43
CA LEU A 617 -23.52 27.07 20.30
C LEU A 617 -24.35 25.79 20.22
N THR A 618 -23.91 24.80 19.45
CA THR A 618 -24.58 23.51 19.30
C THR A 618 -24.60 22.72 20.62
N GLU A 619 -23.50 22.72 21.37
CA GLU A 619 -23.43 22.13 22.72
C GLU A 619 -24.38 22.78 23.70
N LEU A 620 -24.50 24.12 23.63
CA LEU A 620 -25.42 24.90 24.50
C LEU A 620 -26.90 24.77 24.09
N GLU A 621 -27.20 24.39 22.83
CA GLU A 621 -28.55 24.13 22.35
C GLU A 621 -29.02 22.68 22.63
N GLN A 622 -28.08 21.76 22.82
CA GLN A 622 -28.39 20.34 23.11
C GLN A 622 -28.39 20.00 24.62
N GLY A 623 -27.85 20.85 25.51
CA GLY A 623 -27.84 20.70 26.96
C GLY A 623 -28.93 21.53 27.62
#